data_b7d674e556ecf5d117c5a829e590b0c0
#
_entry.id   b7d674e556ecf5d117c5a829e590b0c0
#
_cell.length_a   1.000
_cell.length_b   1.000
_cell.length_c   1.000
_cell.angle_alpha   90.00
_cell.angle_beta   90.00
_cell.angle_gamma   90.00
#
_symmetry.space_group_name_H-M   'P 1'
#
loop_
_entity.id
_entity.type
_entity.pdbx_description
1 polymer ?
#
loop_
_entity_poly.entity_id
_entity_poly.type
_entity_poly.pdbx_seq_one_letter_code
_entity_poly.pdbx_strand_id
1 'polypeptide(L)'
;NPNNPTGTLVPSKKLYDFCETAANKTIVFSDEAYYDYIEDPNYPSMIDLIKKNKNVIVSKTFSKVYGMAGLRVGYLIAKPELAKKIRENIVARSNVLGIEAAKEALNDKEFYTFSLKKNKESKQRIYSLLDELNLNYVKSHTNFIFFHSKRNIKELGPQMIKKGVRI
;
A
#
# COMPACT_ATOMS: atom_id res chain seq x y z
N ASN A 1 0.36 5.86 3.46
CA ASN A 1 0.87 5.18 4.65
C ASN A 1 0.29 3.78 4.70
N PRO A 2 1.10 2.75 4.75
CA PRO A 2 2.57 2.70 4.96
C PRO A 2 3.40 3.40 3.88
N ASN A 3 4.62 3.84 4.26
CA ASN A 3 5.50 4.60 3.38
C ASN A 3 6.23 3.70 2.37
N ASN A 4 6.40 4.19 1.15
CA ASN A 4 7.31 3.64 0.16
C ASN A 4 8.46 4.65 -0.05
N PRO A 5 9.75 4.28 0.08
CA PRO A 5 10.29 2.91 0.01
C PRO A 5 10.59 2.25 1.36
N THR A 6 10.32 2.85 2.51
CA THR A 6 10.81 2.37 3.80
C THR A 6 9.95 1.27 4.43
N GLY A 7 8.67 1.17 4.06
CA GLY A 7 7.71 0.23 4.66
C GLY A 7 7.26 0.62 6.07
N THR A 8 7.61 1.80 6.55
CA THR A 8 7.29 2.28 7.90
C THR A 8 5.87 2.79 8.04
N LEU A 9 5.36 2.76 9.27
CA LEU A 9 4.09 3.38 9.67
C LEU A 9 4.33 4.64 10.50
N VAL A 10 3.51 5.65 10.26
CA VAL A 10 3.36 6.75 11.22
C VAL A 10 2.57 6.23 12.43
N PRO A 11 2.90 6.58 13.68
CA PRO A 11 2.11 6.19 14.85
C PRO A 11 0.63 6.54 14.66
N SER A 12 -0.27 5.58 14.90
CA SER A 12 -1.70 5.64 14.57
C SER A 12 -2.38 6.93 15.03
N LYS A 13 -2.20 7.29 16.31
CA LYS A 13 -2.76 8.51 16.88
C LYS A 13 -2.25 9.77 16.20
N LYS A 14 -0.94 9.86 15.94
CA LYS A 14 -0.34 11.03 15.27
C LYS A 14 -0.88 11.20 13.85
N LEU A 15 -1.02 10.10 13.11
CA LEU A 15 -1.56 10.13 11.76
C LEU A 15 -3.01 10.60 11.76
N TYR A 16 -3.82 10.03 12.64
CA TYR A 16 -5.24 10.35 12.73
C TYR A 16 -5.47 11.81 13.12
N ASP A 17 -4.85 12.28 14.21
CA ASP A 17 -4.97 13.64 14.72
C ASP A 17 -4.51 14.67 13.67
N PHE A 18 -3.40 14.39 12.97
CA PHE A 18 -2.91 15.23 11.88
C PHE A 18 -3.93 15.33 10.74
N CYS A 19 -4.41 14.19 10.24
CA CYS A 19 -5.37 14.16 9.15
C CYS A 19 -6.69 14.81 9.53
N GLU A 20 -7.19 14.59 10.74
CA GLU A 20 -8.42 15.21 11.24
C GLU A 20 -8.30 16.73 11.33
N THR A 21 -7.17 17.23 11.83
CA THR A 21 -6.91 18.67 11.94
C THR A 21 -6.71 19.32 10.58
N ALA A 22 -5.90 18.71 9.71
CA ALA A 22 -5.61 19.22 8.37
C ALA A 22 -6.87 19.25 7.49
N ALA A 23 -7.75 18.24 7.60
CA ALA A 23 -8.98 18.15 6.83
C ALA A 23 -10.01 19.25 7.13
N ASN A 24 -9.84 20.03 8.21
CA ASN A 24 -10.64 21.22 8.49
C ASN A 24 -10.20 22.43 7.64
N LYS A 25 -8.97 22.42 7.12
CA LYS A 25 -8.36 23.56 6.41
C LYS A 25 -8.13 23.29 4.93
N THR A 26 -7.93 22.02 4.57
CA THR A 26 -7.58 21.60 3.22
C THR A 26 -8.11 20.19 2.92
N ILE A 27 -7.89 19.72 1.69
CA ILE A 27 -8.12 18.32 1.32
C ILE A 27 -6.89 17.51 1.73
N VAL A 28 -7.11 16.46 2.50
CA VAL A 28 -6.08 15.46 2.84
C VAL A 28 -6.18 14.29 1.87
N PHE A 29 -5.11 13.97 1.16
CA PHE A 29 -5.02 12.77 0.34
C PHE A 29 -4.23 11.69 1.10
N SER A 30 -4.91 10.61 1.48
CA SER A 30 -4.32 9.45 2.17
C SER A 30 -4.12 8.31 1.18
N ASP A 31 -2.87 8.05 0.82
CA ASP A 31 -2.54 6.88 0.01
C ASP A 31 -2.43 5.64 0.90
N GLU A 32 -3.40 4.74 0.77
CA GLU A 32 -3.49 3.48 1.50
C GLU A 32 -3.22 2.25 0.61
N ALA A 33 -2.37 2.41 -0.41
CA ALA A 33 -2.04 1.33 -1.35
C ALA A 33 -1.44 0.08 -0.67
N TYR A 34 -0.84 0.22 0.50
CA TYR A 34 -0.23 -0.86 1.27
C TYR A 34 -0.96 -1.16 2.59
N TYR A 35 -2.09 -0.52 2.84
CA TYR A 35 -2.83 -0.62 4.10
C TYR A 35 -3.18 -2.06 4.49
N ASP A 36 -3.53 -2.89 3.52
CA ASP A 36 -3.93 -4.29 3.73
C ASP A 36 -2.82 -5.16 4.36
N TYR A 37 -1.56 -4.73 4.27
CA TYR A 37 -0.42 -5.44 4.87
C TYR A 37 -0.14 -5.07 6.33
N ILE A 38 -0.88 -4.11 6.90
CA ILE A 38 -0.75 -3.73 8.31
C ILE A 38 -1.33 -4.84 9.18
N GLU A 39 -0.50 -5.36 10.08
CA GLU A 39 -0.89 -6.48 10.95
C GLU A 39 -1.65 -6.04 12.22
N ASP A 40 -1.60 -4.74 12.57
CA ASP A 40 -2.34 -4.19 13.70
C ASP A 40 -3.81 -3.96 13.30
N PRO A 41 -4.77 -4.72 13.85
CA PRO A 41 -6.19 -4.56 13.50
C PRO A 41 -6.79 -3.22 13.98
N ASN A 42 -6.13 -2.54 14.91
CA ASN A 42 -6.57 -1.25 15.44
C ASN A 42 -5.94 -0.06 14.71
N TYR A 43 -5.11 -0.30 13.69
CA TYR A 43 -4.52 0.79 12.93
C TYR A 43 -5.59 1.48 12.07
N PRO A 44 -5.79 2.81 12.22
CA PRO A 44 -6.92 3.49 11.61
C PRO A 44 -6.74 3.64 10.10
N SER A 45 -7.79 3.37 9.33
CA SER A 45 -7.92 3.89 7.96
C SER A 45 -8.51 5.30 8.01
N MET A 46 -8.04 6.19 7.13
CA MET A 46 -8.58 7.54 7.02
C MET A 46 -10.00 7.56 6.43
N ILE A 47 -10.54 6.42 6.03
CA ILE A 47 -11.98 6.25 5.69
C ILE A 47 -12.88 6.67 6.87
N ASP A 48 -12.44 6.47 8.11
CA ASP A 48 -13.24 6.88 9.27
C ASP A 48 -13.42 8.39 9.39
N LEU A 49 -12.45 9.18 8.89
CA LEU A 49 -12.60 10.63 8.77
C LEU A 49 -13.60 11.03 7.66
N ILE A 50 -13.67 10.26 6.58
CA ILE A 50 -14.68 10.47 5.52
C ILE A 50 -16.09 10.26 6.08
N LYS A 51 -16.30 9.20 6.90
CA LYS A 51 -17.57 8.95 7.60
C LYS A 51 -17.96 10.10 8.54
N LYS A 52 -16.97 10.84 9.08
CA LYS A 52 -17.17 12.05 9.88
C LYS A 52 -17.30 13.32 9.02
N ASN A 53 -17.57 13.20 7.73
CA ASN A 53 -17.73 14.29 6.76
C ASN A 53 -16.49 15.22 6.63
N LYS A 54 -15.28 14.72 6.88
CA LYS A 54 -14.05 15.48 6.71
C LYS A 54 -13.59 15.51 5.24
N ASN A 55 -12.78 16.51 4.88
CA ASN A 55 -12.22 16.68 3.54
C ASN A 55 -11.02 15.72 3.32
N VAL A 56 -11.31 14.44 3.27
CA VAL A 56 -10.31 13.39 3.06
C VAL A 56 -10.63 12.62 1.79
N ILE A 57 -9.59 12.27 1.05
CA ILE A 57 -9.62 11.31 -0.06
C ILE A 57 -8.71 10.16 0.33
N VAL A 58 -9.19 8.93 0.25
CA VAL A 58 -8.38 7.72 0.44
C VAL A 58 -8.22 7.03 -0.90
N SER A 59 -6.97 6.71 -1.28
CA SER A 59 -6.67 5.88 -2.46
C SER A 59 -6.43 4.43 -2.06
N LYS A 60 -6.99 3.51 -2.83
CA LYS A 60 -6.80 2.06 -2.73
C LYS A 60 -6.44 1.49 -4.10
N THR A 61 -5.74 0.36 -4.12
CA THR A 61 -5.30 -0.26 -5.37
C THR A 61 -5.49 -1.77 -5.37
N PHE A 62 -5.77 -2.34 -6.54
CA PHE A 62 -5.75 -3.78 -6.77
C PHE A 62 -4.37 -4.31 -7.18
N SER A 63 -3.40 -3.40 -7.34
CA SER A 63 -2.04 -3.75 -7.80
C SER A 63 -1.20 -4.52 -6.79
N LYS A 64 -1.56 -4.51 -5.49
CA LYS A 64 -0.74 -5.05 -4.39
C LYS A 64 -1.30 -6.37 -3.89
N VAL A 65 -2.09 -6.37 -2.83
CA VAL A 65 -2.60 -7.58 -2.17
C VAL A 65 -3.41 -8.49 -3.12
N TYR A 66 -4.13 -7.90 -4.07
CA TYR A 66 -4.90 -8.63 -5.08
C TYR A 66 -4.09 -9.09 -6.30
N GLY A 67 -2.79 -8.77 -6.39
CA GLY A 67 -1.90 -9.25 -7.46
C GLY A 67 -2.20 -8.71 -8.88
N MET A 68 -3.04 -7.67 -9.02
CA MET A 68 -3.57 -7.21 -10.30
C MET A 68 -2.85 -5.98 -10.86
N ALA A 69 -1.54 -5.85 -10.62
CA ALA A 69 -0.76 -4.67 -11.03
C ALA A 69 -0.83 -4.38 -12.55
N GLY A 70 -0.88 -5.42 -13.37
CA GLY A 70 -0.95 -5.31 -14.83
C GLY A 70 -2.28 -4.74 -15.36
N LEU A 71 -3.36 -4.85 -14.59
CA LEU A 71 -4.70 -4.36 -15.01
C LEU A 71 -4.89 -2.86 -14.76
N ARG A 72 -4.00 -2.21 -14.01
CA ARG A 72 -4.01 -0.77 -13.73
C ARG A 72 -5.34 -0.28 -13.14
N VAL A 73 -5.84 -0.96 -12.10
CA VAL A 73 -7.11 -0.64 -11.43
C VAL A 73 -6.85 -0.24 -9.99
N GLY A 74 -7.55 0.81 -9.58
CA GLY A 74 -7.62 1.31 -8.21
C GLY A 74 -8.88 2.14 -8.04
N TYR A 75 -9.11 2.65 -6.84
CA TYR A 75 -10.28 3.46 -6.55
C TYR A 75 -9.99 4.52 -5.49
N LEU A 76 -10.79 5.56 -5.51
CA LEU A 76 -10.78 6.63 -4.52
C LEU A 76 -12.05 6.57 -3.70
N ILE A 77 -11.92 6.81 -2.40
CA ILE A 77 -13.03 6.96 -1.47
C ILE A 77 -13.00 8.40 -0.95
N ALA A 78 -14.12 9.08 -1.04
CA ALA A 78 -14.27 10.45 -0.55
C ALA A 78 -15.74 10.71 -0.22
N LYS A 79 -16.05 11.82 0.47
CA LYS A 79 -17.44 12.24 0.66
C LYS A 79 -18.12 12.56 -0.69
N PRO A 80 -19.46 12.46 -0.79
CA PRO A 80 -20.18 12.48 -2.07
C PRO A 80 -19.85 13.69 -2.96
N GLU A 81 -19.79 14.89 -2.40
CA GLU A 81 -19.56 16.12 -3.15
C GLU A 81 -18.14 16.15 -3.76
N LEU A 82 -17.15 15.64 -3.00
CA LEU A 82 -15.77 15.57 -3.46
C LEU A 82 -15.59 14.45 -4.49
N ALA A 83 -16.20 13.29 -4.27
CA ALA A 83 -16.22 12.18 -5.22
C ALA A 83 -16.87 12.58 -6.56
N LYS A 84 -17.97 13.36 -6.52
CA LYS A 84 -18.62 13.91 -7.71
C LYS A 84 -17.67 14.80 -8.49
N LYS A 85 -17.03 15.79 -7.84
CA LYS A 85 -16.06 16.68 -8.49
C LYS A 85 -14.91 15.93 -9.14
N ILE A 86 -14.35 14.90 -8.45
CA ILE A 86 -13.28 14.06 -9.02
C ILE A 86 -13.78 13.37 -10.28
N ARG A 87 -14.95 12.74 -10.24
CA ARG A 87 -15.53 12.00 -11.37
C ARG A 87 -15.77 12.88 -12.59
N GLU A 88 -16.26 14.09 -12.39
CA GLU A 88 -16.52 15.06 -13.47
C GLU A 88 -15.24 15.53 -14.18
N ASN A 89 -14.08 15.37 -13.54
CA ASN A 89 -12.76 15.78 -14.07
C ASN A 89 -11.87 14.60 -14.51
N ILE A 90 -12.37 13.36 -14.45
CA ILE A 90 -11.63 12.19 -14.98
C ILE A 90 -11.72 12.20 -16.51
N VAL A 91 -10.58 12.37 -17.16
CA VAL A 91 -10.47 12.38 -18.62
C VAL A 91 -10.23 10.98 -19.20
N ALA A 92 -9.53 10.12 -18.44
CA ALA A 92 -9.17 8.78 -18.90
C ALA A 92 -10.31 7.78 -18.67
N ARG A 93 -10.56 6.90 -19.64
CA ARG A 93 -11.48 5.77 -19.48
C ARG A 93 -10.78 4.66 -18.68
N SER A 94 -11.49 4.11 -17.70
CA SER A 94 -11.00 2.97 -16.94
C SER A 94 -10.99 1.70 -17.79
N ASN A 95 -10.05 0.80 -17.50
CA ASN A 95 -10.01 -0.54 -18.08
C ASN A 95 -11.24 -1.35 -17.62
N VAL A 96 -12.21 -1.56 -18.51
CA VAL A 96 -13.47 -2.26 -18.18
C VAL A 96 -13.21 -3.68 -17.70
N LEU A 97 -12.32 -4.44 -18.36
CA LEU A 97 -11.96 -5.81 -17.95
C LEU A 97 -11.31 -5.81 -16.57
N GLY A 98 -10.47 -4.81 -16.30
CA GLY A 98 -9.86 -4.63 -14.99
C GLY A 98 -10.88 -4.34 -13.88
N ILE A 99 -11.93 -3.58 -14.18
CA ILE A 99 -13.02 -3.29 -13.22
C ILE A 99 -13.81 -4.57 -12.89
N GLU A 100 -14.18 -5.37 -13.89
CA GLU A 100 -14.91 -6.62 -13.66
C GLU A 100 -14.04 -7.61 -12.86
N ALA A 101 -12.76 -7.77 -13.21
CA ALA A 101 -11.82 -8.56 -12.44
C ALA A 101 -11.67 -8.05 -10.98
N ALA A 102 -11.66 -6.74 -10.77
CA ALA A 102 -11.57 -6.14 -9.44
C ALA A 102 -12.82 -6.41 -8.59
N LYS A 103 -14.02 -6.43 -9.19
CA LYS A 103 -15.26 -6.80 -8.49
C LYS A 103 -15.20 -8.24 -7.98
N GLU A 104 -14.76 -9.17 -8.83
CA GLU A 104 -14.60 -10.57 -8.44
C GLU A 104 -13.51 -10.74 -7.36
N ALA A 105 -12.37 -10.03 -7.49
CA ALA A 105 -11.30 -10.07 -6.51
C ALA A 105 -11.73 -9.61 -5.11
N LEU A 106 -12.69 -8.71 -4.98
CA LEU A 106 -13.26 -8.30 -3.68
C LEU A 106 -14.03 -9.42 -2.99
N ASN A 107 -14.56 -10.38 -3.75
CA ASN A 107 -15.29 -11.54 -3.24
C ASN A 107 -14.34 -12.71 -2.91
N ASP A 108 -13.15 -12.76 -3.53
CA ASP A 108 -12.16 -13.82 -3.33
C ASP A 108 -11.39 -13.63 -2.00
N LYS A 109 -12.03 -14.01 -0.91
CA LYS A 109 -11.45 -13.95 0.44
C LYS A 109 -10.32 -14.97 0.64
N GLU A 110 -10.36 -16.06 -0.09
CA GLU A 110 -9.35 -17.11 -0.03
C GLU A 110 -8.02 -16.58 -0.58
N PHE A 111 -8.01 -16.03 -1.80
CA PHE A 111 -6.82 -15.41 -2.38
C PHE A 111 -6.29 -14.25 -1.54
N TYR A 112 -7.18 -13.38 -1.05
CA TYR A 112 -6.78 -12.27 -0.19
C TYR A 112 -6.02 -12.74 1.05
N THR A 113 -6.59 -13.73 1.77
CA THR A 113 -5.96 -14.30 2.97
C THR A 113 -4.66 -15.04 2.66
N PHE A 114 -4.65 -15.81 1.55
CA PHE A 114 -3.45 -16.48 1.05
C PHE A 114 -2.34 -15.48 0.75
N SER A 115 -2.64 -14.38 0.05
CA SER A 115 -1.69 -13.34 -0.31
C SER A 115 -1.03 -12.68 0.91
N LEU A 116 -1.83 -12.32 1.92
CA LEU A 116 -1.33 -11.76 3.17
C LEU A 116 -0.44 -12.75 3.94
N LYS A 117 -0.89 -14.00 4.04
CA LYS A 117 -0.12 -15.08 4.70
C LYS A 117 1.23 -15.29 4.02
N LYS A 118 1.24 -15.39 2.68
CA LYS A 118 2.47 -15.60 1.90
C LYS A 118 3.43 -14.41 1.99
N ASN A 119 2.91 -13.19 2.00
CA ASN A 119 3.71 -12.00 2.23
C ASN A 119 4.38 -12.02 3.62
N LYS A 120 3.63 -12.38 4.66
CA LYS A 120 4.16 -12.49 6.04
C LYS A 120 5.25 -13.56 6.14
N GLU A 121 4.99 -14.76 5.63
CA GLU A 121 5.97 -15.86 5.60
C GLU A 121 7.25 -15.46 4.85
N SER A 122 7.11 -14.82 3.68
CA SER A 122 8.24 -14.37 2.86
C SER A 122 9.06 -13.29 3.55
N LYS A 123 8.42 -12.30 4.17
CA LYS A 123 9.12 -11.27 4.96
C LYS A 123 9.92 -11.90 6.10
N GLN A 124 9.33 -12.86 6.83
CA GLN A 124 10.02 -13.52 7.94
C GLN A 124 11.28 -14.26 7.48
N ARG A 125 11.19 -14.99 6.35
CA ARG A 125 12.36 -15.66 5.76
C ARG A 125 13.46 -14.67 5.38
N ILE A 126 13.08 -13.55 4.78
CA ILE A 126 14.05 -12.50 4.40
C ILE A 126 14.67 -11.88 5.64
N TYR A 127 13.91 -11.58 6.70
CA TYR A 127 14.44 -11.05 7.96
C TYR A 127 15.46 -12.02 8.57
N SER A 128 15.15 -13.31 8.68
CA SER A 128 16.11 -14.32 9.19
C SER A 128 17.41 -14.31 8.38
N LEU A 129 17.32 -14.24 7.04
CA LEU A 129 18.51 -14.15 6.19
C LEU A 129 19.31 -12.87 6.39
N LEU A 130 18.63 -11.73 6.55
CA LEU A 130 19.29 -10.44 6.80
C LEU A 130 19.99 -10.43 8.15
N ASP A 131 19.40 -11.05 9.18
CA ASP A 131 20.00 -11.24 10.49
C ASP A 131 21.24 -12.13 10.42
N GLU A 132 21.17 -13.28 9.74
CA GLU A 132 22.31 -14.18 9.49
C GLU A 132 23.47 -13.45 8.78
N LEU A 133 23.15 -12.60 7.81
CA LEU A 133 24.12 -11.79 7.05
C LEU A 133 24.58 -10.53 7.80
N ASN A 134 24.05 -10.29 9.00
CA ASN A 134 24.32 -9.10 9.80
C ASN A 134 24.09 -7.78 9.01
N LEU A 135 22.97 -7.71 8.27
CA LEU A 135 22.55 -6.56 7.49
C LEU A 135 21.42 -5.80 8.19
N ASN A 136 21.55 -4.48 8.25
CA ASN A 136 20.55 -3.61 8.84
C ASN A 136 19.34 -3.46 7.91
N TYR A 137 18.14 -3.60 8.44
CA TYR A 137 16.88 -3.42 7.71
C TYR A 137 15.83 -2.66 8.52
N VAL A 138 14.80 -2.18 7.83
CA VAL A 138 13.64 -1.57 8.45
C VAL A 138 12.50 -2.60 8.48
N LYS A 139 11.88 -2.81 9.65
CA LYS A 139 10.71 -3.67 9.76
C LYS A 139 9.57 -3.10 8.92
N SER A 140 9.08 -3.88 7.96
CA SER A 140 8.17 -3.42 6.93
C SER A 140 6.70 -3.80 7.20
N HIS A 141 5.81 -2.85 6.94
CA HIS A 141 4.35 -3.03 6.91
C HIS A 141 3.81 -3.06 5.47
N THR A 142 4.63 -3.51 4.51
CA THR A 142 4.30 -3.58 3.09
C THR A 142 4.66 -4.96 2.51
N ASN A 143 4.70 -5.07 1.18
CA ASN A 143 5.18 -6.26 0.46
C ASN A 143 6.61 -6.11 -0.08
N PHE A 144 7.39 -5.22 0.50
CA PHE A 144 8.82 -5.06 0.25
C PHE A 144 9.57 -4.80 1.57
N ILE A 145 10.89 -4.94 1.56
CA ILE A 145 11.77 -4.67 2.71
C ILE A 145 12.85 -3.70 2.29
N PHE A 146 13.04 -2.64 3.07
CA PHE A 146 14.13 -1.69 2.89
C PHE A 146 15.31 -2.09 3.79
N PHE A 147 16.47 -2.37 3.19
CA PHE A 147 17.67 -2.78 3.92
C PHE A 147 18.95 -2.19 3.32
N HIS A 148 19.99 -2.11 4.12
CA HIS A 148 21.29 -1.63 3.69
C HIS A 148 22.19 -2.80 3.26
N SER A 149 22.47 -2.94 1.97
CA SER A 149 23.23 -4.06 1.40
C SER A 149 24.72 -4.08 1.75
N LYS A 150 25.27 -2.98 2.30
CA LYS A 150 26.71 -2.75 2.49
C LYS A 150 27.53 -2.86 1.20
N ARG A 151 26.90 -2.82 0.03
CA ARG A 151 27.51 -2.92 -1.30
C ARG A 151 27.07 -1.76 -2.20
N ASN A 152 27.90 -1.45 -3.18
CA ASN A 152 27.51 -0.50 -4.21
C ASN A 152 26.38 -1.10 -5.07
N ILE A 153 25.24 -0.42 -5.10
CA ILE A 153 24.05 -0.89 -5.83
C ILE A 153 24.28 -0.99 -7.34
N LYS A 154 25.16 -0.15 -7.91
CA LYS A 154 25.53 -0.20 -9.33
C LYS A 154 26.26 -1.50 -9.72
N GLU A 155 26.90 -2.14 -8.75
CA GLU A 155 27.58 -3.42 -8.93
C GLU A 155 26.67 -4.59 -8.53
N LEU A 156 25.95 -4.44 -7.43
CA LEU A 156 25.06 -5.48 -6.91
C LEU A 156 23.87 -5.76 -7.85
N GLY A 157 23.23 -4.72 -8.39
CA GLY A 157 22.07 -4.85 -9.27
C GLY A 157 22.34 -5.77 -10.47
N PRO A 158 23.39 -5.55 -11.29
CA PRO A 158 23.74 -6.45 -12.40
C PRO A 158 24.06 -7.89 -11.96
N GLN A 159 24.69 -8.06 -10.78
CA GLN A 159 24.98 -9.40 -10.25
C GLN A 159 23.70 -10.15 -9.85
N MET A 160 22.72 -9.46 -9.25
CA MET A 160 21.44 -10.03 -8.90
C MET A 160 20.62 -10.41 -10.14
N ILE A 161 20.62 -9.53 -11.17
CA ILE A 161 19.96 -9.83 -12.45
C ILE A 161 20.54 -11.08 -13.12
N LYS A 162 21.85 -11.23 -13.13
CA LYS A 162 22.51 -12.46 -13.65
C LYS A 162 22.08 -13.74 -12.94
N LYS A 163 21.62 -13.62 -11.67
CA LYS A 163 21.07 -14.73 -10.88
C LYS A 163 19.54 -14.84 -10.97
N GLY A 164 18.91 -14.09 -11.87
CA GLY A 164 17.45 -14.12 -12.06
C GLY A 164 16.66 -13.29 -11.05
N VAL A 165 17.33 -12.46 -10.24
CA VAL A 165 16.68 -11.59 -9.24
C VAL A 165 16.76 -10.14 -9.71
N ARG A 166 15.60 -9.51 -9.89
CA ARG A 166 15.48 -8.10 -10.23
C ARG A 166 15.15 -7.30 -8.97
N ILE A 167 15.98 -6.29 -8.67
CA ILE A 167 15.83 -5.37 -7.53
C ILE A 167 15.72 -3.94 -8.02
#